data_b45ac0613fed6fe26af3478b2a020c29
#
_entry.id   b45ac0613fed6fe26af3478b2a020c29
#
_cell.length_a   1.000
_cell.length_b   1.000
_cell.length_c   1.000
_cell.angle_alpha   90.00
_cell.angle_beta   90.00
_cell.angle_gamma   90.00
#
_symmetry.space_group_name_H-M   'P 1'
#
loop_
_entity.id
_entity.type
_entity.pdbx_description
1 polymer ?
#
loop_
_entity_poly.entity_id
_entity_poly.type
_entity_poly.pdbx_seq_one_letter_code
_entity_poly.pdbx_strand_id
1 'polypeptide(L)'
;MNRLKEKRKLLLGTFCIIILIMLFLMFYWDTESAVFDVQKQSQYRNQGSTEYVTGFVTVATMIEVAETLLYKRGGYLSNDIMPPSVFMDNIPSWEFGVLTQIRDLARSMRNDFSRSQTQSVEDNDL
;
A
#
# COMPACT_ATOMS: atom_id res chain seq x y z
N MET A 1 49.96 12.76 -15.38
CA MET A 1 48.72 13.21 -16.07
C MET A 1 47.76 12.06 -16.42
N ASN A 2 48.24 10.88 -16.81
CA ASN A 2 47.40 9.73 -17.18
C ASN A 2 46.60 9.14 -16.00
N ARG A 3 47.18 9.03 -14.81
CA ARG A 3 46.50 8.48 -13.63
C ARG A 3 45.29 9.29 -13.19
N LEU A 4 45.28 10.61 -13.37
CA LEU A 4 44.12 11.46 -13.08
C LEU A 4 42.99 11.26 -14.11
N LYS A 5 43.34 11.06 -15.38
CA LYS A 5 42.36 10.76 -16.43
C LYS A 5 41.71 9.39 -16.23
N GLU A 6 42.45 8.39 -15.82
CA GLU A 6 41.95 7.05 -15.50
C GLU A 6 40.99 7.09 -14.27
N LYS A 7 41.39 7.78 -13.19
CA LYS A 7 40.50 7.96 -12.02
C LYS A 7 39.20 8.67 -12.40
N ARG A 8 39.23 9.70 -13.24
CA ARG A 8 38.02 10.41 -13.70
C ARG A 8 37.10 9.50 -14.54
N LYS A 9 37.67 8.69 -15.44
CA LYS A 9 36.88 7.71 -16.21
C LYS A 9 36.21 6.69 -15.29
N LEU A 10 36.96 6.18 -14.31
CA LEU A 10 36.42 5.22 -13.33
C LEU A 10 35.30 5.84 -12.50
N LEU A 11 35.47 7.06 -12.01
CA LEU A 11 34.42 7.79 -11.26
C LEU A 11 33.17 8.02 -12.13
N LEU A 12 33.36 8.44 -13.39
CA LEU A 12 32.23 8.63 -14.32
C LEU A 12 31.50 7.31 -14.58
N GLY A 13 32.26 6.22 -14.81
CA GLY A 13 31.67 4.90 -15.01
C GLY A 13 30.85 4.43 -13.78
N THR A 14 31.41 4.57 -12.58
CA THR A 14 30.69 4.24 -11.33
C THR A 14 29.43 5.07 -11.17
N PHE A 15 29.50 6.37 -11.45
CA PHE A 15 28.35 7.28 -11.38
C PHE A 15 27.24 6.89 -12.38
N CYS A 16 27.61 6.56 -13.62
CA CYS A 16 26.65 6.06 -14.61
C CYS A 16 25.97 4.76 -14.17
N ILE A 17 26.73 3.83 -13.58
CA ILE A 17 26.16 2.57 -13.07
C ILE A 17 25.15 2.84 -11.95
N ILE A 18 25.46 3.73 -11.02
CA ILE A 18 24.54 4.10 -9.93
C ILE A 18 23.24 4.68 -10.49
N ILE A 19 23.33 5.59 -11.47
CA ILE A 19 22.15 6.16 -12.12
C ILE A 19 21.31 5.08 -12.80
N LEU A 20 21.94 4.14 -13.51
CA LEU A 20 21.23 3.05 -14.17
C LEU A 20 20.51 2.15 -13.16
N ILE A 21 21.15 1.84 -12.04
CA ILE A 21 20.53 1.07 -10.95
C ILE A 21 19.32 1.83 -10.38
N MET A 22 19.45 3.13 -10.14
CA MET A 22 18.35 3.96 -9.62
C MET A 22 17.16 4.00 -10.59
N LEU A 23 17.42 4.20 -11.89
CA LEU A 23 16.38 4.18 -12.91
C LEU A 23 15.70 2.81 -12.99
N PHE A 24 16.46 1.73 -12.92
CA PHE A 24 15.91 0.37 -12.91
C PHE A 24 15.00 0.15 -11.69
N LEU A 25 15.43 0.58 -10.49
CA LEU A 25 14.61 0.46 -9.27
C LEU A 25 13.34 1.31 -9.36
N MET A 26 13.41 2.52 -9.93
CA MET A 26 12.22 3.35 -10.16
C MET A 26 11.21 2.62 -11.04
N PHE A 27 11.61 2.09 -12.18
CA PHE A 27 10.74 1.32 -13.06
C PHE A 27 10.18 0.06 -12.39
N TYR A 28 10.99 -0.62 -11.59
CA TYR A 28 10.57 -1.83 -10.88
C TYR A 28 9.51 -1.54 -9.82
N TRP A 29 9.63 -0.42 -9.11
CA TRP A 29 8.70 -0.03 -8.04
C TRP A 29 7.46 0.72 -8.52
N ASP A 30 7.55 1.34 -9.70
CA ASP A 30 6.43 2.07 -10.34
C ASP A 30 5.39 1.12 -10.98
N THR A 31 5.35 -0.12 -10.55
CA THR A 31 4.40 -1.09 -11.06
C THR A 31 3.10 -1.02 -10.24
N GLU A 32 2.00 -0.76 -10.94
CA GLU A 32 0.67 -0.77 -10.35
C GLU A 32 0.33 -2.15 -9.78
N SER A 33 -0.38 -2.15 -8.65
CA SER A 33 -0.87 -3.38 -8.04
C SER A 33 -2.04 -3.94 -8.82
N ALA A 34 -2.13 -5.27 -8.91
CA ALA A 34 -3.24 -5.93 -9.58
C ALA A 34 -4.57 -5.62 -8.87
N VAL A 35 -5.61 -5.38 -9.67
CA VAL A 35 -6.97 -5.25 -9.17
C VAL A 35 -7.47 -6.62 -8.73
N PHE A 36 -8.06 -6.69 -7.55
CA PHE A 36 -8.66 -7.91 -7.03
C PHE A 36 -10.19 -7.87 -7.05
N ASP A 37 -10.81 -9.06 -7.13
CA ASP A 37 -12.25 -9.22 -7.06
C ASP A 37 -12.67 -9.41 -5.59
N VAL A 38 -13.43 -8.45 -5.06
CA VAL A 38 -13.88 -8.41 -3.66
C VAL A 38 -14.68 -9.66 -3.29
N GLN A 39 -15.56 -10.13 -4.18
CA GLN A 39 -16.41 -11.30 -3.88
C GLN A 39 -15.57 -12.58 -3.83
N LYS A 40 -14.67 -12.77 -4.79
CA LYS A 40 -13.79 -13.93 -4.82
C LYS A 40 -12.87 -13.97 -3.60
N GLN A 41 -12.28 -12.83 -3.22
CA GLN A 41 -11.40 -12.77 -2.05
C GLN A 41 -12.15 -12.98 -0.75
N SER A 42 -13.34 -12.41 -0.62
CA SER A 42 -14.19 -12.63 0.55
C SER A 42 -14.60 -14.10 0.68
N GLN A 43 -14.98 -14.73 -0.42
CA GLN A 43 -15.33 -16.16 -0.44
C GLN A 43 -14.12 -17.04 -0.10
N TYR A 44 -12.94 -16.72 -0.64
CA TYR A 44 -11.71 -17.43 -0.31
C TYR A 44 -11.39 -17.34 1.18
N ARG A 45 -11.48 -16.16 1.78
CA ARG A 45 -11.25 -15.95 3.23
C ARG A 45 -12.31 -16.61 4.09
N ASN A 46 -13.53 -16.78 3.59
CA ASN A 46 -14.63 -17.49 4.27
C ASN A 46 -14.64 -19.00 3.97
N GLN A 47 -13.50 -19.57 3.61
CA GLN A 47 -13.33 -21.01 3.32
C GLN A 47 -14.32 -21.55 2.28
N GLY A 48 -14.68 -20.72 1.32
CA GLY A 48 -15.62 -21.08 0.24
C GLY A 48 -17.09 -20.98 0.58
N SER A 49 -17.46 -20.64 1.82
CA SER A 49 -18.84 -20.37 2.17
C SER A 49 -19.35 -19.08 1.53
N THR A 50 -20.62 -19.09 1.12
CA THR A 50 -21.32 -17.89 0.61
C THR A 50 -22.14 -17.19 1.68
N GLU A 51 -22.21 -17.75 2.88
CA GLU A 51 -22.91 -17.15 4.01
C GLU A 51 -21.94 -16.25 4.79
N TYR A 52 -22.24 -14.95 4.85
CA TYR A 52 -21.38 -13.95 5.46
C TYR A 52 -22.07 -13.34 6.69
N VAL A 53 -21.30 -13.18 7.75
CA VAL A 53 -21.69 -12.32 8.87
C VAL A 53 -21.64 -10.85 8.41
N THR A 54 -22.55 -10.04 8.94
CA THR A 54 -22.58 -8.59 8.66
C THR A 54 -21.20 -7.96 8.91
N GLY A 55 -20.70 -7.22 7.94
CA GLY A 55 -19.39 -6.57 8.00
C GLY A 55 -18.20 -7.45 7.56
N PHE A 56 -18.38 -8.76 7.38
CA PHE A 56 -17.28 -9.67 6.98
C PHE A 56 -16.61 -9.23 5.65
N VAL A 57 -17.42 -8.95 4.63
CA VAL A 57 -16.91 -8.52 3.31
C VAL A 57 -16.12 -7.22 3.42
N THR A 58 -16.58 -6.28 4.22
CA THR A 58 -15.89 -5.00 4.45
C THR A 58 -14.53 -5.21 5.11
N VAL A 59 -14.48 -6.05 6.15
CA VAL A 59 -13.22 -6.39 6.84
C VAL A 59 -12.27 -7.15 5.91
N ALA A 60 -12.78 -8.15 5.19
CA ALA A 60 -12.01 -8.92 4.22
C ALA A 60 -11.40 -8.02 3.14
N THR A 61 -12.18 -7.07 2.61
CA THR A 61 -11.71 -6.09 1.63
C THR A 61 -10.64 -5.17 2.21
N MET A 62 -10.83 -4.68 3.43
CA MET A 62 -9.83 -3.84 4.10
C MET A 62 -8.51 -4.58 4.29
N ILE A 63 -8.55 -5.86 4.68
CA ILE A 63 -7.35 -6.70 4.80
C ILE A 63 -6.68 -6.87 3.44
N GLU A 64 -7.42 -7.14 2.38
CA GLU A 64 -6.88 -7.32 1.03
C GLU A 64 -6.19 -6.06 0.51
N VAL A 65 -6.80 -4.89 0.75
CA VAL A 65 -6.18 -3.59 0.42
C VAL A 65 -4.90 -3.37 1.21
N ALA A 66 -4.88 -3.72 2.50
CA ALA A 66 -3.69 -3.63 3.33
C ALA A 66 -2.58 -4.60 2.86
N GLU A 67 -2.94 -5.83 2.50
CA GLU A 67 -2.01 -6.81 1.92
C GLU A 67 -1.45 -6.33 0.58
N THR A 68 -2.29 -5.77 -0.29
CA THR A 68 -1.86 -5.15 -1.54
C THR A 68 -0.83 -4.05 -1.29
N LEU A 69 -1.05 -3.20 -0.29
CA LEU A 69 -0.12 -2.15 0.09
C LEU A 69 1.24 -2.70 0.56
N LEU A 70 1.23 -3.78 1.34
CA LEU A 70 2.43 -4.36 1.95
C LEU A 70 3.21 -5.26 0.99
N TYR A 71 2.52 -6.03 0.14
CA TYR A 71 3.12 -7.08 -0.69
C TYR A 71 3.30 -6.71 -2.15
N LYS A 72 2.95 -5.47 -2.54
CA LYS A 72 3.30 -4.99 -3.89
C LYS A 72 4.82 -4.99 -4.11
N ARG A 73 5.23 -4.87 -5.36
CA ARG A 73 6.66 -4.77 -5.72
C ARG A 73 7.32 -3.61 -4.98
N GLY A 74 8.40 -3.88 -4.28
CA GLY A 74 9.09 -2.91 -3.43
C GLY A 74 8.50 -2.75 -2.03
N GLY A 75 7.37 -3.36 -1.73
CA GLY A 75 6.67 -3.19 -0.45
C GLY A 75 6.12 -1.77 -0.26
N TYR A 76 5.88 -1.37 0.97
CA TYR A 76 5.52 0.00 1.33
C TYR A 76 6.75 0.90 1.24
N LEU A 77 6.75 1.83 0.27
CA LEU A 77 7.92 2.66 -0.02
C LEU A 77 8.05 3.85 0.93
N SER A 78 6.96 4.22 1.62
CA SER A 78 6.92 5.42 2.45
C SER A 78 7.37 6.68 1.67
N ASN A 79 6.71 7.78 1.81
CA ASN A 79 7.02 9.01 1.07
C ASN A 79 8.36 9.61 1.52
N ASP A 80 9.42 8.83 1.51
CA ASP A 80 10.65 9.16 2.19
C ASP A 80 11.77 9.62 1.27
N ILE A 81 12.44 10.49 1.82
CA ILE A 81 13.71 11.18 1.67
C ILE A 81 14.79 10.38 0.91
N MET A 82 14.68 9.04 0.79
CA MET A 82 15.73 8.26 0.13
C MET A 82 15.45 8.00 -1.36
N PRO A 83 16.42 8.30 -2.22
CA PRO A 83 16.38 7.87 -3.62
C PRO A 83 16.29 6.33 -3.74
N PRO A 84 15.52 5.79 -4.69
CA PRO A 84 14.84 6.50 -5.77
C PRO A 84 13.43 6.99 -5.44
N SER A 85 12.86 6.62 -4.30
CA SER A 85 11.48 6.92 -3.91
C SER A 85 11.14 8.42 -3.95
N VAL A 86 12.09 9.29 -3.57
CA VAL A 86 11.93 10.76 -3.61
C VAL A 86 11.66 11.32 -5.03
N PHE A 87 12.01 10.58 -6.07
CA PHE A 87 11.74 10.96 -7.47
C PHE A 87 10.47 10.34 -8.03
N MET A 88 9.76 9.52 -7.23
CA MET A 88 8.53 8.86 -7.60
C MET A 88 7.38 9.62 -6.93
N ASP A 89 6.38 10.00 -7.72
CA ASP A 89 5.23 10.78 -7.22
C ASP A 89 3.98 9.91 -7.07
N ASN A 90 3.65 9.15 -8.11
CA ASN A 90 2.38 8.42 -8.17
C ASN A 90 2.26 7.32 -7.11
N ILE A 91 3.24 6.44 -7.01
CA ILE A 91 3.17 5.29 -6.10
C ILE A 91 3.22 5.70 -4.63
N PRO A 92 4.13 6.58 -4.16
CA PRO A 92 4.10 7.06 -2.78
C PRO A 92 2.82 7.81 -2.42
N SER A 93 2.28 8.61 -3.35
CA SER A 93 1.01 9.32 -3.14
C SER A 93 -0.18 8.36 -3.04
N TRP A 94 -0.22 7.32 -3.88
CA TRP A 94 -1.19 6.25 -3.80
C TRP A 94 -1.10 5.50 -2.47
N GLU A 95 0.10 5.10 -2.04
CA GLU A 95 0.35 4.43 -0.75
C GLU A 95 -0.17 5.24 0.42
N PHE A 96 0.12 6.53 0.44
CA PHE A 96 -0.36 7.43 1.50
C PHE A 96 -1.89 7.53 1.50
N GLY A 97 -2.50 7.62 0.33
CA GLY A 97 -3.96 7.63 0.18
C GLY A 97 -4.59 6.35 0.70
N VAL A 98 -4.07 5.19 0.30
CA VAL A 98 -4.55 3.87 0.75
C VAL A 98 -4.40 3.71 2.26
N LEU A 99 -3.23 4.05 2.82
CA LEU A 99 -3.00 3.98 4.26
C LEU A 99 -3.98 4.85 5.04
N THR A 100 -4.25 6.06 4.54
CA THR A 100 -5.22 6.98 5.15
C THR A 100 -6.63 6.38 5.14
N GLN A 101 -7.06 5.80 4.02
CA GLN A 101 -8.36 5.14 3.90
C GLN A 101 -8.49 3.94 4.86
N ILE A 102 -7.47 3.08 4.92
CA ILE A 102 -7.44 1.94 5.85
C ILE A 102 -7.56 2.42 7.30
N ARG A 103 -6.79 3.44 7.68
CA ARG A 103 -6.82 4.02 9.03
C ARG A 103 -8.20 4.57 9.38
N ASP A 104 -8.79 5.33 8.48
CA ASP A 104 -10.07 6.00 8.74
C ASP A 104 -11.23 4.99 8.77
N LEU A 105 -11.21 3.98 7.89
CA LEU A 105 -12.16 2.87 7.93
C LEU A 105 -12.00 2.07 9.23
N ALA A 106 -10.79 1.70 9.63
CA ALA A 106 -10.53 0.98 10.86
C ALA A 106 -11.00 1.76 12.10
N ARG A 107 -10.84 3.09 12.10
CA ARG A 107 -11.35 3.96 13.17
C ARG A 107 -12.87 3.96 13.22
N SER A 108 -13.55 4.08 12.08
CA SER A 108 -15.01 4.02 11.98
C SER A 108 -15.53 2.69 12.49
N MET A 109 -14.99 1.59 11.99
CA MET A 109 -15.38 0.25 12.42
C MET A 109 -15.19 0.04 13.93
N ARG A 110 -14.06 0.48 14.48
CA ARG A 110 -13.85 0.40 15.93
C ARG A 110 -14.92 1.16 16.70
N ASN A 111 -15.28 2.36 16.25
CA ASN A 111 -16.27 3.18 16.92
C ASN A 111 -17.68 2.58 16.80
N ASP A 112 -18.02 2.05 15.63
CA ASP A 112 -19.36 1.51 15.37
C ASP A 112 -19.56 0.12 16.01
N PHE A 113 -18.54 -0.75 15.95
CA PHE A 113 -18.64 -2.09 16.56
C PHE A 113 -18.40 -2.11 18.07
N SER A 114 -17.72 -1.11 18.63
CA SER A 114 -17.49 -1.04 20.08
C SER A 114 -18.67 -0.43 20.86
N ARG A 115 -19.64 0.16 20.17
CA ARG A 115 -20.84 0.65 20.82
C ARG A 115 -21.69 -0.52 21.30
N SER A 116 -22.02 -0.52 22.58
CA SER A 116 -22.95 -1.50 23.12
C SER A 116 -24.30 -1.34 22.45
N GLN A 117 -24.99 -2.44 22.17
CA GLN A 117 -26.34 -2.44 21.58
C GLN A 117 -27.35 -1.60 22.38
N THR A 118 -27.12 -1.41 23.68
CA THR A 118 -27.93 -0.56 24.55
C THR A 118 -27.84 0.93 24.26
N GLN A 119 -26.80 1.38 23.53
CA GLN A 119 -26.69 2.79 23.12
C GLN A 119 -27.21 3.05 21.69
N SER A 120 -27.59 2.00 20.97
CA SER A 120 -28.12 2.09 19.60
C SER A 120 -29.64 1.84 19.54
N VAL A 121 -30.31 1.69 20.68
CA VAL A 121 -31.77 1.65 20.70
C VAL A 121 -32.26 3.07 20.46
N GLU A 122 -32.82 3.30 19.29
CA GLU A 122 -33.58 4.51 18.98
C GLU A 122 -34.72 4.59 20.01
N ASP A 123 -34.76 5.69 20.72
CA ASP A 123 -35.86 5.98 21.63
C ASP A 123 -37.11 6.23 20.76
N ASN A 124 -38.05 5.30 20.77
CA ASN A 124 -39.26 5.37 19.97
C ASN A 124 -40.22 6.50 20.41
N ASP A 125 -39.85 7.26 21.42
CA ASP A 125 -40.63 8.39 21.95
C ASP A 125 -40.12 9.77 21.48
N LEU A 126 -39.21 9.80 20.54
CA LEU A 126 -38.78 10.98 19.79
C LEU A 126 -39.26 10.87 18.32
#